data_71429aea76e2cbf458ef07716560b008
#
_entry.id   71429aea76e2cbf458ef07716560b008
#
_cell.length_a   1.000
_cell.length_b   1.000
_cell.length_c   1.000
_cell.angle_alpha   90.00
_cell.angle_beta   90.00
_cell.angle_gamma   90.00
#
_symmetry.space_group_name_H-M   'P 1'
#
loop_
_entity.id
_entity.type
_entity.pdbx_description
1 polymer ?
#
loop_
_entity_poly.entity_id
_entity_poly.type
_entity_poly.pdbx_seq_one_letter_code
_entity_poly.pdbx_strand_id
1 'polypeptide(L)'
;MTVASLETVEVDYPRRGRALGPFSLSLEAGGITALVGPSGCGKSTALRLLAGLEGPTRGTVQRAAGRGETSVVFQAPTLAPWLTARENVALPLELSGVPRKTARAQAGEALARVGLKGAEDARPAQLSGGMAMRASLARALVTNPRLLLLDEPFAALDEITRRTLADDVLALWRETKPAIVFVTHNVEEACYMADRVVVITRGPGRIAGEVRIDAQLPRPAGFRATDVFRQASEQVSSLLAAGAEMAA
;
A
#
# COMPACT_ATOMS: atom_id res chain seq x y z
N MET A 1 3.09 -13.73 -13.24
CA MET A 1 2.22 -14.66 -12.46
C MET A 1 1.32 -13.80 -11.58
N THR A 2 0.01 -13.90 -11.72
CA THR A 2 -0.97 -13.10 -10.98
C THR A 2 -1.00 -13.54 -9.51
N VAL A 3 -0.92 -12.58 -8.59
CA VAL A 3 -0.95 -12.79 -7.12
C VAL A 3 -2.36 -12.60 -6.58
N ALA A 4 -3.11 -11.66 -7.14
CA ALA A 4 -4.51 -11.43 -6.83
C ALA A 4 -5.21 -10.76 -8.01
N SER A 5 -6.52 -10.96 -8.15
CA SER A 5 -7.35 -10.25 -9.12
C SER A 5 -8.73 -9.90 -8.55
N LEU A 6 -9.25 -8.81 -9.07
CA LEU A 6 -10.65 -8.39 -8.95
C LEU A 6 -11.26 -8.48 -10.35
N GLU A 7 -12.36 -9.23 -10.50
CA GLU A 7 -13.01 -9.45 -11.79
C GLU A 7 -14.44 -8.92 -11.72
N THR A 8 -14.67 -7.80 -12.39
CA THR A 8 -15.97 -7.10 -12.47
C THR A 8 -16.64 -6.92 -11.12
N VAL A 9 -15.82 -6.61 -10.06
CA VAL A 9 -16.35 -6.49 -8.72
C VAL A 9 -17.19 -5.22 -8.56
N GLU A 10 -18.29 -5.36 -7.82
CA GLU A 10 -19.12 -4.26 -7.36
C GLU A 10 -19.27 -4.36 -5.84
N VAL A 11 -19.29 -3.20 -5.18
CA VAL A 11 -19.56 -3.10 -3.74
C VAL A 11 -20.64 -2.07 -3.49
N ASP A 12 -21.74 -2.54 -2.93
CA ASP A 12 -22.90 -1.74 -2.55
C ASP A 12 -23.05 -1.72 -1.02
N TYR A 13 -23.04 -0.53 -0.42
CA TYR A 13 -23.27 -0.36 1.02
C TYR A 13 -24.74 0.06 1.28
N PRO A 14 -25.45 -0.58 2.23
CA PRO A 14 -26.89 -0.36 2.45
C PRO A 14 -27.31 1.11 2.63
N ARG A 15 -26.43 1.95 3.23
CA ARG A 15 -26.74 3.35 3.54
C ARG A 15 -26.02 4.36 2.61
N ARG A 16 -25.04 3.93 1.83
CA ARG A 16 -24.16 4.80 1.03
C ARG A 16 -24.28 4.55 -0.47
N GLY A 17 -25.03 3.50 -0.88
CA GLY A 17 -25.12 3.08 -2.26
C GLY A 17 -23.84 2.43 -2.77
N ARG A 18 -23.65 2.44 -4.09
CA ARG A 18 -22.50 1.84 -4.74
C ARG A 18 -21.23 2.63 -4.47
N ALA A 19 -20.24 1.95 -3.88
CA ALA A 19 -18.94 2.52 -3.60
C ALA A 19 -17.91 2.19 -4.69
N LEU A 20 -18.01 0.98 -5.29
CA LEU A 20 -17.06 0.50 -6.29
C LEU A 20 -17.77 -0.30 -7.37
N GLY A 21 -17.37 -0.14 -8.62
CA GLY A 21 -17.68 -1.03 -9.71
C GLY A 21 -18.57 -0.56 -10.84
N PRO A 22 -18.60 -1.36 -11.92
CA PRO A 22 -17.77 -2.56 -12.11
C PRO A 22 -16.27 -2.23 -12.15
N PHE A 23 -15.46 -3.01 -11.45
CA PHE A 23 -14.03 -2.76 -11.29
C PHE A 23 -13.23 -4.05 -11.49
N SER A 24 -12.26 -4.03 -12.42
CA SER A 24 -11.39 -5.18 -12.69
C SER A 24 -9.93 -4.77 -12.56
N LEU A 25 -9.15 -5.52 -11.79
CA LEU A 25 -7.74 -5.25 -11.53
C LEU A 25 -7.00 -6.57 -11.39
N SER A 26 -5.89 -6.75 -12.07
CA SER A 26 -4.97 -7.88 -11.86
C SER A 26 -3.65 -7.39 -11.31
N LEU A 27 -3.06 -8.16 -10.39
CA LEU A 27 -1.81 -7.83 -9.70
C LEU A 27 -0.77 -8.88 -10.01
N GLU A 28 0.33 -8.45 -10.61
CA GLU A 28 1.44 -9.32 -10.95
C GLU A 28 2.45 -9.41 -9.81
N ALA A 29 3.07 -10.60 -9.65
CA ALA A 29 4.12 -10.81 -8.67
C ALA A 29 5.28 -9.84 -8.89
N GLY A 30 5.76 -9.23 -7.83
CA GLY A 30 6.86 -8.27 -7.86
C GLY A 30 6.53 -6.92 -8.48
N GLY A 31 5.28 -6.67 -8.92
CA GLY A 31 4.85 -5.37 -9.43
C GLY A 31 4.42 -4.41 -8.31
N ILE A 32 4.52 -3.12 -8.56
CA ILE A 32 4.00 -2.06 -7.67
C ILE A 32 2.90 -1.29 -8.40
N THR A 33 1.67 -1.43 -7.94
CA THR A 33 0.50 -0.74 -8.51
C THR A 33 0.01 0.35 -7.57
N ALA A 34 -0.11 1.58 -8.06
CA ALA A 34 -0.76 2.67 -7.35
C ALA A 34 -2.22 2.78 -7.76
N LEU A 35 -3.12 2.96 -6.79
CA LEU A 35 -4.52 3.34 -7.02
C LEU A 35 -4.69 4.82 -6.66
N VAL A 36 -4.99 5.65 -7.65
CA VAL A 36 -5.13 7.09 -7.49
C VAL A 36 -6.55 7.54 -7.83
N GLY A 37 -7.09 8.45 -7.05
CA GLY A 37 -8.43 8.99 -7.28
C GLY A 37 -8.90 9.87 -6.12
N PRO A 38 -10.02 10.59 -6.27
CA PRO A 38 -10.55 11.47 -5.25
C PRO A 38 -10.96 10.72 -3.97
N SER A 39 -11.09 11.45 -2.87
CA SER A 39 -11.56 10.86 -1.60
C SER A 39 -12.96 10.27 -1.76
N GLY A 40 -13.17 9.09 -1.18
CA GLY A 40 -14.46 8.39 -1.23
C GLY A 40 -14.76 7.65 -2.55
N CYS A 41 -13.83 7.59 -3.50
CA CYS A 41 -14.04 6.88 -4.78
C CYS A 41 -13.93 5.34 -4.71
N GLY A 42 -13.70 4.75 -3.54
CA GLY A 42 -13.64 3.29 -3.37
C GLY A 42 -12.25 2.66 -3.34
N LYS A 43 -11.16 3.44 -3.33
CA LYS A 43 -9.77 2.92 -3.25
C LYS A 43 -9.54 1.98 -2.05
N SER A 44 -9.90 2.43 -0.85
CA SER A 44 -9.78 1.61 0.37
C SER A 44 -10.72 0.41 0.34
N THR A 45 -11.87 0.50 -0.35
CA THR A 45 -12.77 -0.65 -0.60
C THR A 45 -12.07 -1.69 -1.47
N ALA A 46 -11.41 -1.29 -2.58
CA ALA A 46 -10.62 -2.20 -3.41
C ALA A 46 -9.50 -2.88 -2.61
N LEU A 47 -8.79 -2.13 -1.74
CA LEU A 47 -7.79 -2.70 -0.85
C LEU A 47 -8.38 -3.72 0.13
N ARG A 48 -9.55 -3.44 0.74
CA ARG A 48 -10.21 -4.36 1.67
C ARG A 48 -10.65 -5.64 0.97
N LEU A 49 -11.13 -5.56 -0.29
CA LEU A 49 -11.42 -6.73 -1.10
C LEU A 49 -10.17 -7.59 -1.32
N LEU A 50 -9.03 -6.97 -1.71
CA LEU A 50 -7.75 -7.65 -1.91
C LEU A 50 -7.22 -8.26 -0.60
N ALA A 51 -7.41 -7.57 0.52
CA ALA A 51 -7.02 -8.05 1.84
C ALA A 51 -7.89 -9.21 2.38
N GLY A 52 -9.06 -9.45 1.76
CA GLY A 52 -10.03 -10.41 2.27
C GLY A 52 -10.76 -9.95 3.53
N LEU A 53 -10.74 -8.67 3.81
CA LEU A 53 -11.45 -8.05 4.93
C LEU A 53 -12.91 -7.75 4.59
N GLU A 54 -13.25 -7.74 3.31
CA GLU A 54 -14.59 -7.49 2.78
C GLU A 54 -14.85 -8.40 1.58
N GLY A 55 -16.11 -8.75 1.33
CA GLY A 55 -16.54 -9.48 0.14
C GLY A 55 -17.19 -8.53 -0.88
N PRO A 56 -17.12 -8.82 -2.19
CA PRO A 56 -17.84 -8.04 -3.18
C PRO A 56 -19.34 -8.35 -3.13
N THR A 57 -20.18 -7.38 -3.51
CA THR A 57 -21.62 -7.60 -3.73
C THR A 57 -21.86 -8.39 -5.01
N ARG A 58 -21.04 -8.16 -6.04
CA ARG A 58 -21.00 -8.89 -7.31
C ARG A 58 -19.57 -9.00 -7.81
N GLY A 59 -19.35 -9.95 -8.74
CA GLY A 59 -18.04 -10.24 -9.30
C GLY A 59 -17.21 -11.18 -8.43
N THR A 60 -15.94 -11.37 -8.77
CA THR A 60 -15.08 -12.37 -8.16
C THR A 60 -13.78 -11.74 -7.68
N VAL A 61 -13.29 -12.18 -6.51
CA VAL A 61 -11.97 -11.84 -5.97
C VAL A 61 -11.14 -13.12 -5.92
N GLN A 62 -10.05 -13.16 -6.66
CA GLN A 62 -9.11 -14.27 -6.63
C GLN A 62 -7.85 -13.83 -5.87
N ARG A 63 -7.33 -14.70 -5.00
CA ARG A 63 -6.11 -14.48 -4.22
C ARG A 63 -5.26 -15.74 -4.31
N ALA A 64 -4.13 -15.64 -5.01
CA ALA A 64 -3.11 -16.69 -5.01
C ALA A 64 -2.22 -16.60 -3.76
N ALA A 65 -2.18 -15.42 -3.10
CA ALA A 65 -1.57 -15.26 -1.79
C ALA A 65 -2.49 -15.84 -0.72
N GLY A 66 -1.98 -16.80 0.05
CA GLY A 66 -2.71 -17.48 1.12
C GLY A 66 -2.87 -16.62 2.38
N ARG A 67 -3.51 -17.21 3.40
CA ARG A 67 -3.58 -16.60 4.74
C ARG A 67 -2.17 -16.44 5.30
N GLY A 68 -1.81 -15.23 5.78
CA GLY A 68 -0.46 -14.92 6.26
C GLY A 68 0.52 -14.46 5.18
N GLU A 69 0.18 -14.60 3.88
CA GLU A 69 0.99 -14.11 2.76
C GLU A 69 0.54 -12.72 2.26
N THR A 70 -0.53 -12.19 2.82
CA THR A 70 -1.01 -10.82 2.56
C THR A 70 -0.88 -9.98 3.82
N SER A 71 -0.23 -8.83 3.71
CA SER A 71 -0.08 -7.86 4.80
C SER A 71 -0.70 -6.52 4.43
N VAL A 72 -1.25 -5.84 5.43
CA VAL A 72 -1.91 -4.53 5.26
C VAL A 72 -1.27 -3.50 6.19
N VAL A 73 -0.95 -2.34 5.64
CA VAL A 73 -0.60 -1.13 6.38
C VAL A 73 -1.72 -0.12 6.18
N PHE A 74 -2.33 0.31 7.25
CA PHE A 74 -3.41 1.30 7.23
C PHE A 74 -2.85 2.73 7.33
N GLN A 75 -3.66 3.71 6.99
CA GLN A 75 -3.35 5.14 7.09
C GLN A 75 -2.89 5.54 8.49
N ALA A 76 -3.53 5.01 9.54
CA ALA A 76 -3.01 5.06 10.90
C ALA A 76 -2.09 3.85 11.14
N PRO A 77 -0.97 4.00 11.87
CA PRO A 77 -0.02 2.89 12.12
C PRO A 77 -0.64 1.67 12.83
N THR A 78 -1.77 1.83 13.51
CA THR A 78 -2.53 0.77 14.22
C THR A 78 -1.65 -0.14 15.09
N LEU A 79 -0.65 0.44 15.75
CA LEU A 79 0.18 -0.25 16.72
C LEU A 79 -0.59 -0.45 18.03
N ALA A 80 -0.44 -1.63 18.65
CA ALA A 80 -1.01 -1.90 19.97
C ALA A 80 -0.33 -0.99 21.02
N PRO A 81 -1.06 -0.07 21.69
CA PRO A 81 -0.45 0.98 22.50
C PRO A 81 0.25 0.46 23.77
N TRP A 82 -0.11 -0.74 24.22
CA TRP A 82 0.48 -1.41 25.40
C TRP A 82 1.73 -2.23 25.08
N LEU A 83 2.04 -2.46 23.80
CA LEU A 83 3.23 -3.20 23.33
C LEU A 83 4.34 -2.23 22.92
N THR A 84 5.59 -2.66 23.05
CA THR A 84 6.73 -1.96 22.47
C THR A 84 6.75 -2.07 20.95
N ALA A 85 7.59 -1.32 20.26
CA ALA A 85 7.78 -1.44 18.80
C ALA A 85 8.21 -2.87 18.42
N ARG A 86 9.16 -3.46 19.13
CA ARG A 86 9.58 -4.85 18.94
C ARG A 86 8.45 -5.85 19.10
N GLU A 87 7.64 -5.70 20.15
CA GLU A 87 6.50 -6.58 20.40
C GLU A 87 5.41 -6.43 19.34
N ASN A 88 5.13 -5.21 18.90
CA ASN A 88 4.21 -4.95 17.78
C ASN A 88 4.67 -5.64 16.50
N VAL A 89 5.96 -5.56 16.17
CA VAL A 89 6.51 -6.18 14.97
C VAL A 89 6.60 -7.70 15.10
N ALA A 90 6.86 -8.23 16.29
CA ALA A 90 6.91 -9.68 16.55
C ALA A 90 5.52 -10.33 16.52
N LEU A 91 4.45 -9.57 16.81
CA LEU A 91 3.10 -10.10 17.01
C LEU A 91 2.60 -11.02 15.87
N PRO A 92 2.68 -10.67 14.58
CA PRO A 92 2.22 -11.56 13.51
C PRO A 92 3.01 -12.87 13.44
N LEU A 93 4.29 -12.86 13.77
CA LEU A 93 5.11 -14.07 13.84
C LEU A 93 4.69 -14.96 15.02
N GLU A 94 4.47 -14.37 16.19
CA GLU A 94 4.01 -15.10 17.39
C GLU A 94 2.63 -15.74 17.13
N LEU A 95 1.72 -15.02 16.48
CA LEU A 95 0.40 -15.53 16.08
C LEU A 95 0.47 -16.66 15.03
N SER A 96 1.55 -16.68 14.24
CA SER A 96 1.82 -17.77 13.29
C SER A 96 2.56 -18.96 13.91
N GLY A 97 2.79 -18.96 15.24
CA GLY A 97 3.42 -20.06 15.98
C GLY A 97 4.95 -19.97 16.07
N VAL A 98 5.58 -18.88 15.61
CA VAL A 98 7.02 -18.69 15.79
C VAL A 98 7.34 -18.48 17.28
N PRO A 99 8.33 -19.20 17.85
CA PRO A 99 8.68 -19.01 19.25
C PRO A 99 9.03 -17.55 19.58
N ARG A 100 8.55 -17.05 20.71
CA ARG A 100 8.65 -15.62 21.09
C ARG A 100 10.08 -15.06 21.03
N LYS A 101 11.08 -15.85 21.45
CA LYS A 101 12.49 -15.44 21.38
C LYS A 101 12.92 -15.20 19.94
N THR A 102 12.58 -16.10 19.02
CA THR A 102 12.88 -15.99 17.58
C THR A 102 12.11 -14.84 16.94
N ALA A 103 10.81 -14.73 17.20
CA ALA A 103 9.97 -13.64 16.70
C ALA A 103 10.50 -12.26 17.10
N ARG A 104 10.92 -12.10 18.35
CA ARG A 104 11.51 -10.83 18.83
C ARG A 104 12.89 -10.52 18.23
N ALA A 105 13.70 -11.53 17.94
CA ALA A 105 14.97 -11.33 17.24
C ALA A 105 14.71 -10.84 15.79
N GLN A 106 13.84 -11.51 15.05
CA GLN A 106 13.45 -11.11 13.69
C GLN A 106 12.80 -9.72 13.66
N ALA A 107 11.98 -9.40 14.67
CA ALA A 107 11.39 -8.08 14.82
C ALA A 107 12.45 -6.98 15.01
N GLY A 108 13.50 -7.24 15.80
CA GLY A 108 14.62 -6.32 15.97
C GLY A 108 15.36 -6.05 14.66
N GLU A 109 15.60 -7.10 13.86
CA GLU A 109 16.19 -6.97 12.52
C GLU A 109 15.29 -6.17 11.57
N ALA A 110 13.98 -6.45 11.57
CA ALA A 110 13.00 -5.73 10.75
C ALA A 110 12.93 -4.24 11.12
N LEU A 111 12.96 -3.90 12.42
CA LEU A 111 13.03 -2.52 12.89
C LEU A 111 14.33 -1.82 12.47
N ALA A 112 15.45 -2.49 12.53
CA ALA A 112 16.73 -1.93 12.08
C ALA A 112 16.69 -1.60 10.58
N ARG A 113 16.08 -2.45 9.75
CA ARG A 113 15.91 -2.22 8.29
C ARG A 113 15.08 -0.97 7.97
N VAL A 114 14.12 -0.62 8.81
CA VAL A 114 13.32 0.60 8.65
C VAL A 114 13.91 1.81 9.39
N GLY A 115 15.18 1.73 9.84
CA GLY A 115 15.87 2.83 10.51
C GLY A 115 15.42 3.10 11.95
N LEU A 116 14.84 2.10 12.63
CA LEU A 116 14.38 2.19 14.01
C LEU A 116 15.31 1.47 15.00
N LYS A 117 16.59 1.31 14.65
CA LYS A 117 17.60 0.78 15.56
C LYS A 117 17.73 1.69 16.78
N GLY A 118 17.60 1.13 17.98
CA GLY A 118 17.63 1.86 19.26
C GLY A 118 16.25 2.34 19.76
N ALA A 119 15.18 2.16 18.96
CA ALA A 119 13.81 2.49 19.35
C ALA A 119 12.94 1.23 19.58
N GLU A 120 13.53 0.06 19.65
CA GLU A 120 12.83 -1.22 19.70
C GLU A 120 11.96 -1.36 20.94
N ASP A 121 12.38 -0.81 22.06
CA ASP A 121 11.67 -0.91 23.34
C ASP A 121 10.75 0.31 23.61
N ALA A 122 10.69 1.26 22.68
CA ALA A 122 9.75 2.39 22.75
C ALA A 122 8.31 1.92 22.53
N ARG A 123 7.37 2.50 23.26
CA ARG A 123 5.92 2.33 23.04
C ARG A 123 5.42 3.30 21.98
N PRO A 124 4.27 3.02 21.33
CA PRO A 124 3.72 3.91 20.30
C PRO A 124 3.60 5.37 20.69
N ALA A 125 3.25 5.66 21.96
CA ALA A 125 3.18 7.03 22.47
C ALA A 125 4.54 7.77 22.55
N GLN A 126 5.65 7.06 22.44
CA GLN A 126 7.01 7.59 22.49
C GLN A 126 7.63 7.71 21.09
N LEU A 127 6.91 7.25 20.05
CA LEU A 127 7.34 7.31 18.65
C LEU A 127 6.76 8.55 17.97
N SER A 128 7.53 9.19 17.09
CA SER A 128 6.96 10.16 16.15
C SER A 128 6.01 9.48 15.17
N GLY A 129 5.15 10.23 14.48
CA GLY A 129 4.24 9.67 13.47
C GLY A 129 4.97 8.88 12.38
N GLY A 130 6.11 9.40 11.91
CA GLY A 130 6.97 8.70 10.94
C GLY A 130 7.58 7.42 11.51
N MET A 131 8.07 7.45 12.76
CA MET A 131 8.60 6.26 13.44
C MET A 131 7.52 5.19 13.63
N ALA A 132 6.31 5.59 14.03
CA ALA A 132 5.20 4.66 14.20
C ALA A 132 4.79 4.03 12.85
N MET A 133 4.80 4.81 11.75
CA MET A 133 4.53 4.27 10.41
C MET A 133 5.63 3.29 9.96
N ARG A 134 6.91 3.59 10.20
CA ARG A 134 8.03 2.68 9.94
C ARG A 134 7.90 1.38 10.74
N ALA A 135 7.50 1.43 12.01
CA ALA A 135 7.23 0.24 12.80
C ALA A 135 6.05 -0.58 12.25
N SER A 136 4.99 0.08 11.76
CA SER A 136 3.88 -0.58 11.08
C SER A 136 4.30 -1.26 9.77
N LEU A 137 5.17 -0.64 8.98
CA LEU A 137 5.78 -1.25 7.80
C LEU A 137 6.64 -2.46 8.16
N ALA A 138 7.51 -2.35 9.18
CA ALA A 138 8.31 -3.47 9.67
C ALA A 138 7.42 -4.64 10.10
N ARG A 139 6.31 -4.36 10.81
CA ARG A 139 5.31 -5.37 11.20
C ARG A 139 4.67 -6.07 10.00
N ALA A 140 4.39 -5.32 8.94
CA ALA A 140 3.79 -5.88 7.74
C ALA A 140 4.79 -6.73 6.92
N LEU A 141 6.06 -6.37 6.93
CA LEU A 141 7.11 -7.02 6.13
C LEU A 141 7.78 -8.20 6.84
N VAL A 142 7.72 -8.28 8.18
CA VAL A 142 8.41 -9.32 8.96
C VAL A 142 7.96 -10.74 8.62
N THR A 143 6.74 -10.89 8.08
CA THR A 143 6.17 -12.17 7.62
C THR A 143 6.57 -12.54 6.19
N ASN A 144 7.37 -11.71 5.50
CA ASN A 144 7.73 -11.87 4.09
C ASN A 144 6.50 -12.09 3.20
N PRO A 145 5.55 -11.15 3.17
CA PRO A 145 4.29 -11.31 2.44
C PRO A 145 4.53 -11.38 0.92
N ARG A 146 3.68 -12.11 0.20
CA ARG A 146 3.63 -12.09 -1.27
C ARG A 146 2.85 -10.88 -1.81
N LEU A 147 1.93 -10.36 -1.00
CA LEU A 147 1.11 -9.19 -1.31
C LEU A 147 1.14 -8.20 -0.14
N LEU A 148 1.58 -6.98 -0.41
CA LEU A 148 1.61 -5.88 0.54
C LEU A 148 0.62 -4.79 0.10
N LEU A 149 -0.33 -4.47 0.95
CA LEU A 149 -1.39 -3.49 0.71
C LEU A 149 -1.15 -2.28 1.62
N LEU A 150 -1.08 -1.07 1.04
CA LEU A 150 -0.79 0.16 1.75
C LEU A 150 -1.92 1.17 1.52
N ASP A 151 -2.67 1.52 2.57
CA ASP A 151 -3.77 2.49 2.49
C ASP A 151 -3.29 3.87 2.95
N GLU A 152 -3.00 4.77 2.01
CA GLU A 152 -2.50 6.12 2.22
C GLU A 152 -1.32 6.21 3.23
N PRO A 153 -0.25 5.40 3.07
CA PRO A 153 0.78 5.22 4.10
C PRO A 153 1.59 6.48 4.41
N PHE A 154 1.50 7.49 3.55
CA PHE A 154 2.29 8.72 3.65
C PHE A 154 1.45 9.97 3.98
N ALA A 155 0.12 9.84 4.07
CA ALA A 155 -0.79 11.00 4.16
C ALA A 155 -0.55 11.89 5.40
N ALA A 156 -0.10 11.31 6.51
CA ALA A 156 0.11 12.03 7.78
C ALA A 156 1.55 12.54 7.96
N LEU A 157 2.41 12.45 6.91
CA LEU A 157 3.83 12.78 7.00
C LEU A 157 4.14 14.12 6.31
N ASP A 158 5.12 14.85 6.84
CA ASP A 158 5.71 15.99 6.15
C ASP A 158 6.46 15.53 4.88
N GLU A 159 6.74 16.46 3.98
CA GLU A 159 7.28 16.16 2.66
C GLU A 159 8.64 15.44 2.70
N ILE A 160 9.53 15.82 3.62
CA ILE A 160 10.87 15.22 3.73
C ILE A 160 10.75 13.79 4.23
N THR A 161 9.99 13.57 5.30
CA THR A 161 9.74 12.25 5.89
C THR A 161 9.04 11.32 4.88
N ARG A 162 8.09 11.86 4.11
CA ARG A 162 7.35 11.17 3.06
C ARG A 162 8.28 10.63 1.98
N ARG A 163 9.15 11.48 1.43
CA ARG A 163 10.14 11.08 0.41
C ARG A 163 11.09 10.01 0.93
N THR A 164 11.63 10.21 2.12
CA THR A 164 12.54 9.24 2.73
C THR A 164 11.85 7.89 2.94
N LEU A 165 10.60 7.88 3.42
CA LEU A 165 9.86 6.64 3.64
C LEU A 165 9.52 5.93 2.32
N ALA A 166 9.23 6.68 1.24
CA ALA A 166 9.02 6.11 -0.08
C ALA A 166 10.28 5.39 -0.59
N ASP A 167 11.46 6.00 -0.41
CA ASP A 167 12.74 5.40 -0.76
C ASP A 167 13.01 4.15 0.07
N ASP A 168 12.73 4.18 1.37
CA ASP A 168 12.88 3.02 2.27
C ASP A 168 11.98 1.85 1.82
N VAL A 169 10.70 2.13 1.48
CA VAL A 169 9.77 1.10 0.97
C VAL A 169 10.29 0.47 -0.31
N LEU A 170 10.81 1.26 -1.25
CA LEU A 170 11.39 0.75 -2.49
C LEU A 170 12.67 -0.06 -2.25
N ALA A 171 13.50 0.36 -1.29
CA ALA A 171 14.70 -0.39 -0.90
C ALA A 171 14.33 -1.76 -0.31
N LEU A 172 13.35 -1.81 0.59
CA LEU A 172 12.83 -3.04 1.19
C LEU A 172 12.17 -3.94 0.13
N TRP A 173 11.38 -3.36 -0.78
CA TRP A 173 10.76 -4.09 -1.88
C TRP A 173 11.80 -4.82 -2.74
N ARG A 174 12.96 -4.20 -3.01
CA ARG A 174 14.02 -4.81 -3.82
C ARG A 174 14.53 -6.13 -3.27
N GLU A 175 14.47 -6.34 -1.94
CA GLU A 175 14.98 -7.54 -1.28
C GLU A 175 14.10 -8.77 -1.52
N THR A 176 12.77 -8.61 -1.37
CA THR A 176 11.82 -9.74 -1.41
C THR A 176 10.83 -9.67 -2.56
N LYS A 177 10.73 -8.52 -3.22
CA LYS A 177 9.84 -8.22 -4.35
C LYS A 177 8.40 -8.70 -4.14
N PRO A 178 7.73 -8.35 -3.04
CA PRO A 178 6.31 -8.60 -2.93
C PRO A 178 5.54 -7.82 -4.02
N ALA A 179 4.37 -8.31 -4.42
CA ALA A 179 3.44 -7.43 -5.11
C ALA A 179 2.98 -6.33 -4.15
N ILE A 180 3.05 -5.08 -4.56
CA ILE A 180 2.55 -3.94 -3.74
C ILE A 180 1.35 -3.32 -4.43
N VAL A 181 0.29 -3.08 -3.66
CA VAL A 181 -0.76 -2.14 -4.03
C VAL A 181 -0.82 -1.03 -2.99
N PHE A 182 -0.70 0.20 -3.42
CA PHE A 182 -0.89 1.31 -2.50
C PHE A 182 -1.89 2.33 -3.03
N VAL A 183 -2.61 2.90 -2.10
CA VAL A 183 -3.59 3.95 -2.34
C VAL A 183 -2.97 5.29 -1.98
N THR A 184 -3.13 6.26 -2.84
CA THR A 184 -2.76 7.65 -2.58
C THR A 184 -3.68 8.61 -3.34
N HIS A 185 -3.74 9.85 -2.91
CA HIS A 185 -4.32 10.96 -3.68
C HIS A 185 -3.22 11.85 -4.30
N ASN A 186 -1.94 11.52 -4.07
CA ASN A 186 -0.79 12.27 -4.56
C ASN A 186 -0.23 11.63 -5.84
N VAL A 187 -0.29 12.36 -6.94
CA VAL A 187 0.17 11.92 -8.26
C VAL A 187 1.68 11.67 -8.27
N GLU A 188 2.46 12.54 -7.61
CA GLU A 188 3.92 12.39 -7.58
C GLU A 188 4.35 11.13 -6.82
N GLU A 189 3.68 10.80 -5.70
CA GLU A 189 3.92 9.54 -4.98
C GLU A 189 3.63 8.33 -5.88
N ALA A 190 2.47 8.35 -6.56
CA ALA A 190 2.07 7.28 -7.44
C ALA A 190 3.10 7.07 -8.56
N CYS A 191 3.50 8.14 -9.25
CA CYS A 191 4.45 8.06 -10.34
C CYS A 191 5.88 7.72 -9.89
N TYR A 192 6.24 8.09 -8.65
CA TYR A 192 7.55 7.77 -8.13
C TYR A 192 7.67 6.30 -7.71
N MET A 193 6.68 5.77 -7.02
CA MET A 193 6.77 4.44 -6.40
C MET A 193 6.29 3.30 -7.30
N ALA A 194 5.33 3.54 -8.19
CA ALA A 194 4.70 2.47 -8.95
C ALA A 194 5.33 2.24 -10.34
N ASP A 195 5.24 1.00 -10.82
CA ASP A 195 5.43 0.69 -12.24
C ASP A 195 4.12 0.86 -13.03
N ARG A 196 2.96 0.81 -12.32
CA ARG A 196 1.62 1.01 -12.89
C ARG A 196 0.76 1.86 -11.99
N VAL A 197 0.18 2.92 -12.54
CA VAL A 197 -0.79 3.79 -11.87
C VAL A 197 -2.17 3.56 -12.48
N VAL A 198 -3.14 3.18 -11.65
CA VAL A 198 -4.54 3.00 -12.01
C VAL A 198 -5.33 4.18 -11.47
N VAL A 199 -5.95 4.94 -12.35
CA VAL A 199 -6.76 6.10 -12.00
C VAL A 199 -8.22 5.69 -11.85
N ILE A 200 -8.83 6.07 -10.72
CA ILE A 200 -10.21 5.73 -10.37
C ILE A 200 -11.08 6.99 -10.42
N THR A 201 -12.25 6.88 -11.07
CA THR A 201 -13.25 7.96 -11.16
C THR A 201 -13.85 8.30 -9.81
N ARG A 202 -14.47 9.46 -9.69
CA ARG A 202 -15.33 9.79 -8.54
C ARG A 202 -16.51 8.80 -8.47
N GLY A 203 -16.98 8.49 -7.28
CA GLY A 203 -17.94 7.43 -6.99
C GLY A 203 -19.19 7.34 -7.89
N PRO A 204 -19.62 6.11 -8.25
CA PRO A 204 -19.00 4.85 -7.87
C PRO A 204 -17.69 4.65 -8.63
N GLY A 205 -16.65 4.20 -7.89
CA GLY A 205 -15.30 4.07 -8.43
C GLY A 205 -15.22 3.07 -9.59
N ARG A 206 -14.75 3.56 -10.73
CA ARG A 206 -14.43 2.79 -11.94
C ARG A 206 -13.03 3.14 -12.39
N ILE A 207 -12.40 2.32 -13.18
CA ILE A 207 -11.11 2.66 -13.78
C ILE A 207 -11.33 3.69 -14.89
N ALA A 208 -10.75 4.88 -14.71
CA ALA A 208 -10.71 5.93 -15.74
C ALA A 208 -9.60 5.65 -16.78
N GLY A 209 -8.52 5.04 -16.34
CA GLY A 209 -7.40 4.68 -17.19
C GLY A 209 -6.21 4.17 -16.38
N GLU A 210 -5.18 3.73 -17.09
CA GLU A 210 -3.94 3.22 -16.52
C GLU A 210 -2.73 3.88 -17.18
N VAL A 211 -1.71 4.19 -16.40
CA VAL A 211 -0.43 4.70 -16.87
C VAL A 211 0.67 3.73 -16.44
N ARG A 212 1.45 3.24 -17.38
CA ARG A 212 2.67 2.44 -17.10
C ARG A 212 3.87 3.38 -17.12
N ILE A 213 4.76 3.19 -16.16
CA ILE A 213 5.96 4.01 -16.01
C ILE A 213 7.16 3.16 -16.36
N ASP A 214 7.63 3.33 -17.57
CA ASP A 214 8.77 2.58 -18.11
C ASP A 214 10.08 3.13 -17.54
N ALA A 215 10.36 2.79 -16.30
CA ALA A 215 11.60 3.12 -15.62
C ALA A 215 11.87 2.10 -14.49
N GLN A 216 13.16 1.85 -14.27
CA GLN A 216 13.60 0.85 -13.29
C GLN A 216 13.19 1.20 -11.86
N LEU A 217 12.80 0.19 -11.08
CA LEU A 217 12.60 0.27 -9.62
C LEU A 217 13.74 -0.46 -8.88
N PRO A 218 14.23 0.06 -7.75
CA PRO A 218 13.98 1.41 -7.21
C PRO A 218 14.40 2.52 -8.14
N ARG A 219 13.78 3.70 -8.02
CA ARG A 219 14.07 4.84 -8.89
C ARG A 219 15.49 5.37 -8.67
N PRO A 220 16.22 5.72 -9.74
CA PRO A 220 17.54 6.36 -9.59
C PRO A 220 17.43 7.76 -8.98
N ALA A 221 18.52 8.24 -8.39
CA ALA A 221 18.60 9.61 -7.92
C ALA A 221 18.26 10.59 -9.05
N GLY A 222 17.45 11.61 -8.74
CA GLY A 222 17.00 12.61 -9.73
C GLY A 222 15.85 12.15 -10.65
N PHE A 223 15.29 10.95 -10.47
CA PHE A 223 14.18 10.47 -11.32
C PHE A 223 13.01 11.46 -11.39
N ARG A 224 12.70 12.17 -10.30
CA ARG A 224 11.64 13.20 -10.26
C ARG A 224 11.87 14.39 -11.22
N ALA A 225 13.12 14.60 -11.67
CA ALA A 225 13.48 15.64 -12.64
C ALA A 225 13.50 15.14 -14.09
N THR A 226 13.20 13.87 -14.35
CA THR A 226 13.21 13.29 -15.70
C THR A 226 11.94 13.59 -16.48
N ASP A 227 12.04 13.57 -17.81
CA ASP A 227 10.88 13.70 -18.69
C ASP A 227 9.90 12.55 -18.51
N VAL A 228 10.37 11.32 -18.24
CA VAL A 228 9.53 10.15 -17.97
C VAL A 228 8.61 10.41 -16.78
N PHE A 229 9.16 10.94 -15.69
CA PHE A 229 8.38 11.26 -14.49
C PHE A 229 7.36 12.36 -14.76
N ARG A 230 7.77 13.43 -15.46
CA ARG A 230 6.89 14.55 -15.80
C ARG A 230 5.74 14.09 -16.68
N GLN A 231 6.02 13.37 -17.78
CA GLN A 231 5.00 12.85 -18.71
C GLN A 231 4.02 11.90 -18.01
N ALA A 232 4.51 10.98 -17.16
CA ALA A 232 3.65 10.11 -16.38
C ALA A 232 2.73 10.91 -15.44
N SER A 233 3.25 11.93 -14.75
CA SER A 233 2.48 12.79 -13.84
C SER A 233 1.43 13.60 -14.59
N GLU A 234 1.74 14.12 -15.78
CA GLU A 234 0.79 14.83 -16.64
C GLU A 234 -0.33 13.90 -17.13
N GLN A 235 0.02 12.67 -17.57
CA GLN A 235 -0.98 11.67 -18.00
C GLN A 235 -1.93 11.28 -16.86
N VAL A 236 -1.39 10.98 -15.68
CA VAL A 236 -2.20 10.64 -14.49
C VAL A 236 -3.10 11.81 -14.12
N SER A 237 -2.59 13.05 -14.13
CA SER A 237 -3.38 14.25 -13.83
C SER A 237 -4.51 14.48 -14.83
N SER A 238 -4.24 14.26 -16.12
CA SER A 238 -5.24 14.37 -17.18
C SER A 238 -6.35 13.34 -17.03
N LEU A 239 -6.00 12.08 -16.70
CA LEU A 239 -6.99 11.02 -16.43
C LEU A 239 -7.83 11.33 -15.17
N LEU A 240 -7.23 11.92 -14.13
CA LEU A 240 -7.97 12.35 -12.94
C LEU A 240 -8.98 13.46 -13.26
N ALA A 241 -8.59 14.43 -14.08
CA ALA A 241 -9.49 15.51 -14.52
C ALA A 241 -10.67 14.94 -15.35
N ALA A 242 -10.38 14.12 -16.36
CA ALA A 242 -11.41 13.46 -17.17
C ALA A 242 -12.32 12.54 -16.33
N GLY A 243 -11.77 11.80 -15.37
CA GLY A 243 -12.54 10.94 -14.47
C GLY A 243 -13.46 11.71 -13.50
N ALA A 244 -13.15 12.98 -13.22
CA ALA A 244 -14.01 13.85 -12.42
C ALA A 244 -15.24 14.32 -13.22
N GLU A 245 -15.07 14.59 -14.51
CA GLU A 245 -16.15 15.03 -15.43
C GLU A 245 -17.13 13.89 -15.76
N MET A 246 -16.64 12.65 -15.88
CA MET A 246 -17.51 11.48 -16.16
C MET A 246 -18.47 11.13 -15.02
N ALA A 247 -18.29 11.70 -13.85
CA ALA A 247 -19.09 11.44 -12.65
C ALA A 247 -20.07 12.57 -12.32
N ALA A 248 -20.09 13.65 -13.10
CA ALA A 248 -21.03 14.77 -12.99
C ALA A 248 -22.23 14.54 -13.89
#